data_593abcd8848c460eb933ed9e4100c58f
#
_entry.id   593abcd8848c460eb933ed9e4100c58f
#
_cell.length_a   1.000
_cell.length_b   1.000
_cell.length_c   1.000
_cell.angle_alpha   90.00
_cell.angle_beta   90.00
_cell.angle_gamma   90.00
#
_symmetry.space_group_name_H-M   'P 1'
#
loop_
_entity.id
_entity.type
_entity.pdbx_description
1 polymer ?
#
loop_
_entity_poly.entity_id
_entity_poly.type
_entity_poly.pdbx_seq_one_letter_code
_entity_poly.pdbx_strand_id
1 'polypeptide(L)'
;MLEVQIFTLYPDLYPGLLDVGIYKKAKEKQKWSLKIIDIRDYAFDDNRTVDDTPFGGGSGMLLKPDVVASALDKNIKAKEKIIYLSPKGKRLDQQEVKSLSKLKKMNILCGHFEGVDQRLLETRNIVEYSLGDFVLSGGEPASFVLVDAIVRLIPGVLGNKDSIKEESFENNLLEYPQYTKPREWEGKSPPEVLFSGDHAKIKGWRLSQSEAITRRQRPDLWKKYLDKKNEKH
;
A
#
# COMPACT_ATOMS: atom_id res chain seq x y z
N MET A 1 -13.81 -11.73 -3.94
CA MET A 1 -12.66 -11.44 -4.80
C MET A 1 -12.47 -9.94 -4.88
N LEU A 2 -11.26 -9.43 -4.69
CA LEU A 2 -10.90 -8.03 -4.93
C LEU A 2 -10.52 -7.84 -6.41
N GLU A 3 -11.13 -6.89 -7.11
CA GLU A 3 -10.72 -6.46 -8.44
C GLU A 3 -9.86 -5.20 -8.32
N VAL A 4 -8.63 -5.23 -8.84
CA VAL A 4 -7.73 -4.08 -8.90
C VAL A 4 -7.63 -3.63 -10.35
N GLN A 5 -7.94 -2.35 -10.61
CA GLN A 5 -7.73 -1.69 -11.89
C GLN A 5 -6.63 -0.64 -11.73
N ILE A 6 -5.63 -0.64 -12.61
CA ILE A 6 -4.55 0.34 -12.61
C ILE A 6 -4.57 1.10 -13.94
N PHE A 7 -4.67 2.41 -13.85
CA PHE A 7 -4.58 3.36 -14.96
C PHE A 7 -3.16 3.89 -15.00
N THR A 8 -2.43 3.64 -16.08
CA THR A 8 -1.00 3.92 -16.19
C THR A 8 -0.61 4.36 -17.61
N LEU A 9 0.54 5.01 -17.75
CA LEU A 9 1.20 5.25 -19.02
C LEU A 9 2.17 4.12 -19.42
N TYR A 10 2.45 3.18 -18.49
CA TYR A 10 3.45 2.12 -18.67
C TYR A 10 2.84 0.73 -18.35
N PRO A 11 1.91 0.24 -19.19
CA PRO A 11 1.26 -1.04 -18.97
C PRO A 11 2.26 -2.22 -18.91
N ASP A 12 3.38 -2.13 -19.62
CA ASP A 12 4.40 -3.18 -19.71
C ASP A 12 5.14 -3.41 -18.37
N LEU A 13 5.04 -2.49 -17.41
CA LEU A 13 5.55 -2.73 -16.06
C LEU A 13 4.75 -3.81 -15.30
N TYR A 14 3.53 -4.07 -15.75
CA TYR A 14 2.61 -5.01 -15.09
C TYR A 14 2.53 -6.34 -15.86
N PRO A 15 2.26 -7.46 -15.16
CA PRO A 15 2.01 -7.54 -13.72
C PRO A 15 3.26 -7.44 -12.85
N GLY A 16 4.48 -7.48 -13.41
CA GLY A 16 5.74 -7.34 -12.70
C GLY A 16 5.80 -8.25 -11.47
N LEU A 17 6.16 -7.68 -10.32
CA LEU A 17 6.25 -8.42 -9.04
C LEU A 17 4.91 -9.02 -8.57
N LEU A 18 3.78 -8.57 -9.10
CA LEU A 18 2.44 -9.08 -8.75
C LEU A 18 2.11 -10.42 -9.42
N ASP A 19 3.01 -10.99 -10.22
CA ASP A 19 2.86 -12.33 -10.81
C ASP A 19 3.78 -13.39 -10.19
N VAL A 20 4.33 -13.12 -9.01
CA VAL A 20 5.20 -14.06 -8.28
C VAL A 20 4.70 -14.30 -6.85
N GLY A 21 5.21 -15.34 -6.20
CA GLY A 21 5.02 -15.61 -4.78
C GLY A 21 3.54 -15.72 -4.35
N ILE A 22 3.18 -14.97 -3.31
CA ILE A 22 1.83 -15.01 -2.72
C ILE A 22 0.78 -14.35 -3.63
N TYR A 23 1.16 -13.36 -4.43
CA TYR A 23 0.26 -12.63 -5.33
C TYR A 23 -0.27 -13.52 -6.43
N LYS A 24 0.64 -14.28 -7.11
CA LYS A 24 0.30 -15.25 -8.15
C LYS A 24 -0.61 -16.33 -7.59
N LYS A 25 -0.23 -16.96 -6.47
CA LYS A 25 -1.04 -18.00 -5.82
C LYS A 25 -2.43 -17.49 -5.41
N ALA A 26 -2.52 -16.25 -4.95
CA ALA A 26 -3.80 -15.64 -4.57
C ALA A 26 -4.67 -15.35 -5.81
N LYS A 27 -4.07 -14.94 -6.94
CA LYS A 27 -4.76 -14.72 -8.21
C LYS A 27 -5.29 -16.05 -8.77
N GLU A 28 -4.48 -17.11 -8.78
CA GLU A 28 -4.89 -18.47 -9.19
C GLU A 28 -6.06 -19.00 -8.36
N LYS A 29 -6.09 -18.68 -7.04
CA LYS A 29 -7.20 -19.01 -6.14
C LYS A 29 -8.37 -18.02 -6.23
N GLN A 30 -8.39 -17.14 -7.23
CA GLN A 30 -9.46 -16.16 -7.45
C GLN A 30 -9.75 -15.27 -6.22
N LYS A 31 -8.72 -14.98 -5.40
CA LYS A 31 -8.86 -14.06 -4.26
C LYS A 31 -8.82 -12.60 -4.70
N TRP A 32 -8.06 -12.33 -5.76
CA TRP A 32 -7.98 -11.02 -6.39
C TRP A 32 -7.71 -11.15 -7.89
N SER A 33 -7.93 -10.06 -8.62
CA SER A 33 -7.62 -9.94 -10.05
C SER A 33 -7.00 -8.59 -10.35
N LEU A 34 -6.24 -8.52 -11.45
CA LEU A 34 -5.57 -7.31 -11.91
C LEU A 34 -6.02 -7.00 -13.34
N LYS A 35 -6.45 -5.75 -13.58
CA LYS A 35 -6.73 -5.19 -14.90
C LYS A 35 -5.87 -3.95 -15.09
N ILE A 36 -5.14 -3.89 -16.19
CA ILE A 36 -4.31 -2.74 -16.56
C ILE A 36 -4.99 -2.00 -17.67
N ILE A 37 -4.98 -0.66 -17.58
CA ILE A 37 -5.58 0.25 -18.54
C ILE A 37 -4.51 1.24 -18.96
N ASP A 38 -4.11 1.17 -20.23
CA ASP A 38 -3.23 2.17 -20.82
C ASP A 38 -4.03 3.47 -21.04
N ILE A 39 -3.61 4.55 -20.36
CA ILE A 39 -4.24 5.86 -20.51
C ILE A 39 -4.09 6.39 -21.94
N ARG A 40 -3.02 6.01 -22.64
CA ARG A 40 -2.76 6.44 -24.02
C ARG A 40 -3.82 5.95 -25.02
N ASP A 41 -4.51 4.85 -24.73
CA ASP A 41 -5.60 4.34 -25.57
C ASP A 41 -6.84 5.26 -25.59
N TYR A 42 -6.84 6.27 -24.72
CA TYR A 42 -7.95 7.23 -24.57
C TYR A 42 -7.59 8.63 -25.05
N ALA A 43 -6.41 8.81 -25.66
CA ALA A 43 -6.04 10.04 -26.34
C ALA A 43 -6.96 10.32 -27.54
N PHE A 44 -7.08 11.60 -27.92
CA PHE A 44 -7.99 12.05 -28.99
C PHE A 44 -7.30 12.27 -30.33
N ASP A 45 -5.99 12.08 -30.37
CA ASP A 45 -5.14 12.26 -31.56
C ASP A 45 -4.37 11.00 -31.90
N ASP A 46 -3.90 10.89 -33.13
CA ASP A 46 -3.16 9.73 -33.64
C ASP A 46 -1.78 9.54 -32.94
N ASN A 47 -1.22 10.62 -32.43
CA ASN A 47 0.03 10.58 -31.68
C ASN A 47 -0.13 10.06 -30.25
N ARG A 48 -1.36 9.81 -29.81
CA ARG A 48 -1.69 9.32 -28.47
C ARG A 48 -1.13 10.25 -27.37
N THR A 49 -1.30 11.58 -27.58
CA THR A 49 -0.80 12.62 -26.68
C THR A 49 -1.60 12.64 -25.37
N VAL A 50 -0.92 12.48 -24.26
CA VAL A 50 -1.54 12.34 -22.92
C VAL A 50 -1.20 13.48 -21.96
N ASP A 51 -0.27 14.35 -22.33
CA ASP A 51 0.29 15.41 -21.49
C ASP A 51 0.42 16.72 -22.25
N ASP A 52 0.54 17.83 -21.52
CA ASP A 52 0.74 19.15 -22.05
C ASP A 52 1.43 20.06 -21.02
N THR A 53 1.91 21.22 -21.46
CA THR A 53 2.55 22.22 -20.59
C THR A 53 1.56 22.81 -19.59
N PRO A 54 1.98 23.02 -18.32
CA PRO A 54 1.07 23.62 -17.33
C PRO A 54 0.77 25.10 -17.66
N PHE A 55 -0.46 25.52 -17.40
CA PHE A 55 -0.79 26.95 -17.44
C PHE A 55 0.03 27.73 -16.41
N GLY A 56 0.49 28.90 -16.82
CA GLY A 56 1.38 29.73 -15.98
C GLY A 56 2.87 29.45 -16.20
N GLY A 57 3.20 28.47 -17.05
CA GLY A 57 4.59 28.08 -17.31
C GLY A 57 5.18 27.20 -16.20
N GLY A 58 6.45 26.90 -16.31
CA GLY A 58 7.19 26.02 -15.42
C GLY A 58 7.88 24.87 -16.16
N SER A 59 8.72 24.14 -15.46
CA SER A 59 9.35 22.92 -15.98
C SER A 59 8.39 21.73 -15.84
N GLY A 60 8.43 20.82 -16.80
CA GLY A 60 7.64 19.59 -16.79
C GLY A 60 6.32 19.68 -17.52
N MET A 61 5.56 18.59 -17.47
CA MET A 61 4.31 18.38 -18.18
C MET A 61 3.24 17.96 -17.17
N LEU A 62 1.96 18.13 -17.52
CA LEU A 62 0.82 17.61 -16.76
C LEU A 62 0.02 16.62 -17.61
N LEU A 63 -0.49 15.59 -16.99
CA LEU A 63 -1.45 14.71 -17.65
C LEU A 63 -2.73 15.48 -17.99
N LYS A 64 -3.13 15.39 -19.24
CA LYS A 64 -4.33 16.07 -19.78
C LYS A 64 -5.60 15.56 -19.10
N PRO A 65 -6.43 16.44 -18.55
CA PRO A 65 -7.62 16.05 -17.80
C PRO A 65 -8.68 15.33 -18.65
N ASP A 66 -8.84 15.72 -19.90
CA ASP A 66 -9.79 15.12 -20.84
C ASP A 66 -9.43 13.67 -21.17
N VAL A 67 -8.15 13.39 -21.43
CA VAL A 67 -7.66 12.03 -21.74
C VAL A 67 -7.82 11.12 -20.52
N VAL A 68 -7.35 11.58 -19.35
CA VAL A 68 -7.47 10.80 -18.12
C VAL A 68 -8.94 10.60 -17.74
N ALA A 69 -9.78 11.63 -17.85
CA ALA A 69 -11.22 11.51 -17.62
C ALA A 69 -11.86 10.48 -18.55
N SER A 70 -11.52 10.49 -19.85
CA SER A 70 -12.01 9.51 -20.81
C SER A 70 -11.65 8.08 -20.41
N ALA A 71 -10.39 7.85 -19.97
CA ALA A 71 -9.96 6.55 -19.49
C ALA A 71 -10.75 6.09 -18.24
N LEU A 72 -10.92 6.99 -17.27
CA LEU A 72 -11.65 6.71 -16.03
C LEU A 72 -13.14 6.44 -16.33
N ASP A 73 -13.81 7.34 -17.02
CA ASP A 73 -15.28 7.31 -17.25
C ASP A 73 -15.72 6.08 -18.07
N LYS A 74 -14.86 5.58 -18.98
CA LYS A 74 -15.16 4.36 -19.76
C LYS A 74 -14.94 3.07 -18.97
N ASN A 75 -14.17 3.08 -17.89
CA ASN A 75 -13.79 1.87 -17.15
C ASN A 75 -14.33 1.82 -15.72
N ILE A 76 -14.79 2.95 -15.18
CA ILE A 76 -15.26 3.07 -13.79
C ILE A 76 -16.73 3.49 -13.81
N LYS A 77 -17.53 2.83 -12.97
CA LYS A 77 -18.92 3.26 -12.77
C LYS A 77 -18.98 4.55 -11.95
N ALA A 78 -19.96 5.39 -12.24
CA ALA A 78 -20.19 6.61 -11.49
C ALA A 78 -20.20 6.34 -9.98
N LYS A 79 -19.50 7.20 -9.19
CA LYS A 79 -19.31 7.11 -7.72
C LYS A 79 -18.33 6.07 -7.21
N GLU A 80 -17.74 5.18 -8.02
CA GLU A 80 -16.62 4.36 -7.55
C GLU A 80 -15.44 5.25 -7.17
N LYS A 81 -14.77 4.88 -6.07
CA LYS A 81 -13.60 5.61 -5.59
C LYS A 81 -12.39 5.33 -6.47
N ILE A 82 -11.62 6.37 -6.74
CA ILE A 82 -10.34 6.32 -7.43
C ILE A 82 -9.26 6.71 -6.43
N ILE A 83 -8.21 5.90 -6.35
CA ILE A 83 -7.04 6.18 -5.54
C ILE A 83 -5.98 6.80 -6.43
N TYR A 84 -5.53 7.98 -6.08
CA TYR A 84 -4.40 8.64 -6.72
C TYR A 84 -3.23 8.70 -5.74
N LEU A 85 -2.07 8.18 -6.16
CA LEU A 85 -0.87 8.14 -5.33
C LEU A 85 -0.04 9.40 -5.59
N SER A 86 0.00 10.28 -4.59
CA SER A 86 0.57 11.63 -4.68
C SER A 86 1.25 12.01 -3.36
N PRO A 87 2.40 12.71 -3.38
CA PRO A 87 3.02 13.25 -2.17
C PRO A 87 2.10 14.19 -1.37
N LYS A 88 1.11 14.80 -2.02
CA LYS A 88 0.13 15.72 -1.40
C LYS A 88 -0.98 15.00 -0.63
N GLY A 89 -1.11 13.67 -0.84
CA GLY A 89 -2.20 12.88 -0.28
C GLY A 89 -2.08 12.63 1.22
N LYS A 90 -3.18 12.16 1.80
CA LYS A 90 -3.18 11.64 3.17
C LYS A 90 -2.18 10.50 3.30
N ARG A 91 -1.36 10.50 4.35
CA ARG A 91 -0.40 9.43 4.59
C ARG A 91 -1.11 8.07 4.73
N LEU A 92 -0.64 7.11 3.93
CA LEU A 92 -1.11 5.74 3.99
C LEU A 92 -0.51 5.05 5.22
N ASP A 93 -1.36 4.57 6.10
CA ASP A 93 -0.97 3.76 7.26
C ASP A 93 -1.65 2.39 7.23
N GLN A 94 -1.30 1.52 8.17
CA GLN A 94 -1.84 0.16 8.25
C GLN A 94 -3.37 0.14 8.47
N GLN A 95 -3.93 1.15 9.11
CA GLN A 95 -5.38 1.25 9.32
C GLN A 95 -6.10 1.56 8.00
N GLU A 96 -5.57 2.48 7.19
CA GLU A 96 -6.09 2.76 5.85
C GLU A 96 -5.96 1.52 4.94
N VAL A 97 -4.80 0.85 4.95
CA VAL A 97 -4.59 -0.39 4.18
C VAL A 97 -5.62 -1.46 4.58
N LYS A 98 -5.89 -1.65 5.86
CA LYS A 98 -6.96 -2.56 6.34
C LYS A 98 -8.36 -2.14 5.88
N SER A 99 -8.61 -0.85 5.81
CA SER A 99 -9.88 -0.33 5.28
C SER A 99 -10.02 -0.63 3.79
N LEU A 100 -8.96 -0.35 3.02
CA LEU A 100 -8.91 -0.59 1.57
C LEU A 100 -8.98 -2.08 1.22
N SER A 101 -8.40 -2.96 2.04
CA SER A 101 -8.45 -4.42 1.81
C SER A 101 -9.86 -5.03 1.88
N LYS A 102 -10.83 -4.31 2.42
CA LYS A 102 -12.24 -4.73 2.48
C LYS A 102 -13.03 -4.37 1.22
N LEU A 103 -12.46 -3.59 0.33
CA LEU A 103 -13.12 -3.20 -0.93
C LEU A 103 -13.26 -4.43 -1.84
N LYS A 104 -14.32 -4.42 -2.64
CA LYS A 104 -14.50 -5.40 -3.73
C LYS A 104 -13.82 -4.98 -5.02
N LYS A 105 -13.64 -3.67 -5.20
CA LYS A 105 -12.99 -3.06 -6.35
C LYS A 105 -12.13 -1.89 -5.93
N MET A 106 -10.97 -1.74 -6.54
CA MET A 106 -10.02 -0.67 -6.29
C MET A 106 -9.50 -0.15 -7.63
N ASN A 107 -9.69 1.14 -7.89
CA ASN A 107 -9.22 1.83 -9.07
C ASN A 107 -8.02 2.70 -8.67
N ILE A 108 -6.86 2.49 -9.25
CA ILE A 108 -5.63 3.22 -8.95
C ILE A 108 -5.23 4.03 -10.17
N LEU A 109 -5.05 5.32 -10.01
CA LEU A 109 -4.50 6.22 -11.02
C LEU A 109 -3.02 6.45 -10.71
N CYS A 110 -2.15 6.06 -11.63
CA CYS A 110 -0.73 6.35 -11.57
C CYS A 110 -0.47 7.68 -12.28
N GLY A 111 0.01 8.67 -11.54
CA GLY A 111 0.44 9.94 -12.08
C GLY A 111 1.86 9.88 -12.61
N HIS A 112 2.15 10.76 -13.56
CA HIS A 112 3.48 10.98 -14.13
C HIS A 112 3.76 12.46 -14.29
N PHE A 113 5.01 12.80 -14.57
CA PHE A 113 5.47 14.18 -14.78
C PHE A 113 5.22 15.02 -13.51
N GLU A 114 4.58 16.20 -13.65
CA GLU A 114 4.16 17.04 -12.52
C GLU A 114 2.81 16.62 -11.92
N GLY A 115 2.23 15.52 -12.40
CA GLY A 115 0.99 14.93 -11.93
C GLY A 115 -0.18 15.09 -12.89
N VAL A 116 -1.38 15.20 -12.33
CA VAL A 116 -2.63 15.36 -13.07
C VAL A 116 -3.21 16.77 -12.86
N ASP A 117 -3.99 17.23 -13.83
CA ASP A 117 -4.70 18.51 -13.73
C ASP A 117 -5.63 18.54 -12.51
N GLN A 118 -5.56 19.63 -11.73
CA GLN A 118 -6.31 19.78 -10.48
C GLN A 118 -7.83 19.67 -10.69
N ARG A 119 -8.36 20.12 -11.81
CA ARG A 119 -9.78 20.03 -12.15
C ARG A 119 -10.27 18.58 -12.24
N LEU A 120 -9.41 17.64 -12.61
CA LEU A 120 -9.76 16.22 -12.61
C LEU A 120 -9.96 15.72 -11.17
N LEU A 121 -9.07 16.11 -10.24
CA LEU A 121 -9.17 15.72 -8.83
C LEU A 121 -10.47 16.26 -8.19
N GLU A 122 -10.88 17.46 -8.58
CA GLU A 122 -12.07 18.14 -8.04
C GLU A 122 -13.39 17.60 -8.62
N THR A 123 -13.37 17.12 -9.87
CA THR A 123 -14.59 16.68 -10.57
C THR A 123 -14.87 15.19 -10.53
N ARG A 124 -13.95 14.40 -9.99
CA ARG A 124 -14.08 12.93 -9.84
C ARG A 124 -13.93 12.53 -8.38
N ASN A 125 -14.44 11.36 -8.02
CA ASN A 125 -14.31 10.81 -6.67
C ASN A 125 -12.89 10.25 -6.43
N ILE A 126 -11.89 11.15 -6.49
CA ILE A 126 -10.47 10.82 -6.34
C ILE A 126 -10.04 11.09 -4.90
N VAL A 127 -9.38 10.10 -4.31
CA VAL A 127 -8.78 10.22 -2.97
C VAL A 127 -7.28 10.08 -3.11
N GLU A 128 -6.55 11.10 -2.65
CA GLU A 128 -5.10 11.12 -2.68
C GLU A 128 -4.51 10.42 -1.45
N TYR A 129 -3.53 9.53 -1.69
CA TYR A 129 -2.72 8.93 -0.64
C TYR A 129 -1.23 9.13 -0.90
N SER A 130 -0.48 9.41 0.17
CA SER A 130 0.98 9.49 0.17
C SER A 130 1.57 8.25 0.84
N LEU A 131 2.60 7.66 0.26
CA LEU A 131 3.39 6.58 0.88
C LEU A 131 4.39 7.10 1.92
N GLY A 132 4.73 8.39 1.88
CA GLY A 132 5.71 9.02 2.76
C GLY A 132 6.25 10.31 2.18
N ASP A 133 7.16 10.95 2.92
CA ASP A 133 7.72 12.26 2.59
C ASP A 133 8.92 12.11 1.64
N PHE A 134 8.66 11.58 0.44
CA PHE A 134 9.62 11.44 -0.65
C PHE A 134 8.89 11.50 -1.99
N VAL A 135 9.66 11.80 -3.06
CA VAL A 135 9.13 11.92 -4.42
C VAL A 135 9.58 10.71 -5.24
N LEU A 136 8.66 10.16 -6.04
CA LEU A 136 8.92 9.10 -7.02
C LEU A 136 8.78 9.68 -8.43
N SER A 137 9.39 9.02 -9.41
CA SER A 137 9.29 9.41 -10.83
C SER A 137 7.92 9.18 -11.44
N GLY A 138 7.07 8.35 -10.81
CA GLY A 138 5.72 8.04 -11.26
C GLY A 138 4.94 7.28 -10.20
N GLY A 139 3.66 7.05 -10.45
CA GLY A 139 2.75 6.35 -9.53
C GLY A 139 2.89 4.83 -9.54
N GLU A 140 3.54 4.24 -10.53
CA GLU A 140 3.63 2.78 -10.70
C GLU A 140 4.35 2.10 -9.53
N PRO A 141 5.55 2.54 -9.09
CA PRO A 141 6.20 1.95 -7.92
C PRO A 141 5.32 2.03 -6.66
N ALA A 142 4.63 3.14 -6.48
CA ALA A 142 3.70 3.33 -5.37
C ALA A 142 2.49 2.39 -5.47
N SER A 143 1.98 2.13 -6.68
CA SER A 143 0.87 1.20 -6.90
C SER A 143 1.23 -0.23 -6.52
N PHE A 144 2.45 -0.68 -6.82
CA PHE A 144 2.96 -1.99 -6.40
C PHE A 144 2.97 -2.12 -4.87
N VAL A 145 3.48 -1.11 -4.16
CA VAL A 145 3.50 -1.09 -2.68
C VAL A 145 2.09 -1.14 -2.10
N LEU A 146 1.16 -0.35 -2.66
CA LEU A 146 -0.23 -0.33 -2.21
C LEU A 146 -0.92 -1.68 -2.44
N VAL A 147 -0.77 -2.26 -3.63
CA VAL A 147 -1.38 -3.56 -3.97
C VAL A 147 -0.81 -4.67 -3.10
N ASP A 148 0.50 -4.69 -2.88
CA ASP A 148 1.15 -5.63 -1.96
C ASP A 148 0.55 -5.54 -0.56
N ALA A 149 0.57 -4.36 0.03
CA ALA A 149 0.07 -4.13 1.38
C ALA A 149 -1.39 -4.59 1.56
N ILE A 150 -2.21 -4.47 0.50
CA ILE A 150 -3.63 -4.84 0.51
C ILE A 150 -3.83 -6.34 0.26
N VAL A 151 -3.21 -6.91 -0.77
CA VAL A 151 -3.46 -8.30 -1.20
C VAL A 151 -3.05 -9.29 -0.11
N ARG A 152 -1.96 -9.02 0.62
CA ARG A 152 -1.52 -9.87 1.73
C ARG A 152 -2.53 -9.94 2.89
N LEU A 153 -3.40 -8.94 3.03
CA LEU A 153 -4.46 -8.91 4.06
C LEU A 153 -5.73 -9.64 3.65
N ILE A 154 -5.87 -10.04 2.40
CA ILE A 154 -7.06 -10.79 1.93
C ILE A 154 -7.08 -12.16 2.62
N PRO A 155 -8.23 -12.58 3.20
CA PRO A 155 -8.34 -13.85 3.88
C PRO A 155 -7.90 -15.05 3.02
N GLY A 156 -6.93 -15.82 3.54
CA GLY A 156 -6.40 -17.02 2.89
C GLY A 156 -5.32 -16.75 1.83
N VAL A 157 -4.76 -15.54 1.76
CA VAL A 157 -3.56 -15.20 0.98
C VAL A 157 -2.31 -15.57 1.78
N LEU A 158 -2.18 -15.13 3.01
CA LEU A 158 -1.14 -15.59 3.93
C LEU A 158 -1.52 -16.93 4.55
N GLY A 159 -0.53 -17.82 4.70
CA GLY A 159 -0.75 -19.19 5.18
C GLY A 159 -1.21 -19.27 6.64
N ASN A 160 -0.73 -18.37 7.50
CA ASN A 160 -1.09 -18.32 8.91
C ASN A 160 -1.87 -17.03 9.20
N LYS A 161 -3.13 -17.16 9.66
CA LYS A 161 -3.98 -16.03 10.03
C LYS A 161 -3.49 -15.30 11.29
N ASP A 162 -2.74 -15.98 12.15
CA ASP A 162 -2.26 -15.41 13.40
C ASP A 162 -0.99 -14.58 13.20
N SER A 163 -0.24 -14.79 12.11
CA SER A 163 0.95 -13.98 11.80
C SER A 163 0.62 -12.49 11.67
N ILE A 164 -0.53 -12.14 11.10
CA ILE A 164 -0.97 -10.74 10.95
C ILE A 164 -1.20 -10.06 12.30
N LYS A 165 -1.58 -10.82 13.34
CA LYS A 165 -1.92 -10.26 14.66
C LYS A 165 -0.68 -9.79 15.47
N GLU A 166 0.48 -10.35 15.16
CA GLU A 166 1.75 -10.05 15.86
C GLU A 166 2.65 -9.12 15.05
N GLU A 167 2.25 -8.70 13.85
CA GLU A 167 3.04 -7.83 12.99
C GLU A 167 3.11 -6.39 13.51
N SER A 168 4.12 -5.67 13.02
CA SER A 168 4.27 -4.23 13.27
C SER A 168 2.99 -3.46 12.92
N PHE A 169 2.71 -2.43 13.71
CA PHE A 169 1.53 -1.56 13.67
C PHE A 169 0.25 -2.17 14.23
N GLU A 170 0.23 -3.47 14.55
CA GLU A 170 -0.84 -4.04 15.35
C GLU A 170 -0.77 -3.48 16.78
N ASN A 171 -1.92 -3.10 17.31
CA ASN A 171 -2.00 -2.46 18.63
C ASN A 171 -1.07 -1.24 18.84
N ASN A 172 -0.66 -0.56 17.76
CA ASN A 172 0.31 0.55 17.77
C ASN A 172 1.72 0.16 18.26
N LEU A 173 2.11 -1.09 18.15
CA LEU A 173 3.46 -1.55 18.48
C LEU A 173 4.22 -1.97 17.22
N LEU A 174 5.54 -1.89 17.29
CA LEU A 174 6.44 -2.58 16.37
C LEU A 174 6.62 -4.03 16.82
N GLU A 175 6.88 -4.92 15.87
CA GLU A 175 7.14 -6.32 16.12
C GLU A 175 8.43 -6.51 16.93
N TYR A 176 8.46 -7.54 17.76
CA TYR A 176 9.61 -7.96 18.53
C TYR A 176 10.70 -8.58 17.64
N PRO A 177 11.98 -8.67 18.09
CA PRO A 177 13.06 -9.27 17.32
C PRO A 177 12.85 -10.77 17.18
N GLN A 178 13.07 -11.26 15.96
CA GLN A 178 12.93 -12.66 15.58
C GLN A 178 14.29 -13.34 15.49
N TYR A 179 14.35 -14.62 15.85
CA TYR A 179 15.56 -15.44 15.82
C TYR A 179 15.28 -16.78 15.13
N THR A 180 16.28 -17.30 14.40
CA THR A 180 16.21 -18.60 13.72
C THR A 180 17.53 -19.36 13.87
N LYS A 181 17.64 -20.55 13.27
CA LYS A 181 18.87 -21.35 13.22
C LYS A 181 19.96 -20.66 12.39
N PRO A 182 21.24 -20.87 12.73
CA PRO A 182 21.75 -21.72 13.81
C PRO A 182 21.53 -21.10 15.20
N ARG A 183 21.57 -21.93 16.28
CA ARG A 183 21.35 -21.45 17.66
C ARG A 183 22.44 -20.47 18.12
N GLU A 184 23.67 -20.72 17.72
CA GLU A 184 24.79 -19.81 17.94
C GLU A 184 25.28 -19.28 16.59
N TRP A 185 25.42 -17.98 16.48
CA TRP A 185 25.95 -17.30 15.29
C TRP A 185 26.83 -16.12 15.72
N GLU A 186 28.11 -16.16 15.31
CA GLU A 186 29.11 -15.12 15.67
C GLU A 186 29.20 -14.86 17.19
N GLY A 187 29.19 -15.94 17.99
CA GLY A 187 29.24 -15.87 19.44
C GLY A 187 27.99 -15.31 20.14
N LYS A 188 26.88 -15.16 19.39
CA LYS A 188 25.60 -14.70 19.93
C LYS A 188 24.55 -15.79 19.86
N SER A 189 23.79 -15.95 20.94
CA SER A 189 22.64 -16.86 21.03
C SER A 189 21.33 -16.09 21.23
N PRO A 190 20.19 -16.61 20.76
CA PRO A 190 18.89 -16.07 21.11
C PRO A 190 18.65 -16.13 22.62
N PRO A 191 17.78 -15.26 23.18
CA PRO A 191 17.39 -15.29 24.60
C PRO A 191 16.87 -16.66 25.03
N GLU A 192 17.35 -17.16 26.19
CA GLU A 192 17.00 -18.48 26.71
C GLU A 192 15.49 -18.70 26.94
N VAL A 193 14.72 -17.62 27.19
CA VAL A 193 13.27 -17.70 27.34
C VAL A 193 12.59 -18.27 26.10
N LEU A 194 13.18 -18.08 24.90
CA LEU A 194 12.62 -18.59 23.63
C LEU A 194 12.73 -20.11 23.50
N PHE A 195 13.57 -20.76 24.31
CA PHE A 195 13.77 -22.21 24.37
C PHE A 195 13.05 -22.87 25.55
N SER A 196 12.39 -22.09 26.41
CA SER A 196 11.78 -22.59 27.63
C SER A 196 10.57 -23.50 27.46
N GLY A 197 9.92 -23.46 26.27
CA GLY A 197 8.62 -24.12 26.05
C GLY A 197 7.44 -23.46 26.80
N ASP A 198 7.72 -22.46 27.65
CA ASP A 198 6.69 -21.74 28.41
C ASP A 198 6.11 -20.61 27.55
N HIS A 199 4.98 -20.90 26.92
CA HIS A 199 4.30 -19.96 26.02
C HIS A 199 3.92 -18.63 26.72
N ALA A 200 3.62 -18.65 28.02
CA ALA A 200 3.27 -17.42 28.74
C ALA A 200 4.50 -16.52 28.92
N LYS A 201 5.65 -17.10 29.31
CA LYS A 201 6.91 -16.36 29.41
C LYS A 201 7.39 -15.85 28.06
N ILE A 202 7.31 -16.67 27.00
CA ILE A 202 7.65 -16.25 25.63
C ILE A 202 6.78 -15.08 25.20
N LYS A 203 5.46 -15.13 25.40
CA LYS A 203 4.54 -14.04 25.09
C LYS A 203 4.85 -12.76 25.87
N GLY A 204 5.14 -12.88 27.16
CA GLY A 204 5.54 -11.74 28.00
C GLY A 204 6.84 -11.10 27.50
N TRP A 205 7.84 -11.90 27.16
CA TRP A 205 9.09 -11.43 26.59
C TRP A 205 8.88 -10.71 25.25
N ARG A 206 8.11 -11.30 24.32
CA ARG A 206 7.78 -10.68 23.04
C ARG A 206 7.13 -9.32 23.22
N LEU A 207 6.14 -9.21 24.11
CA LEU A 207 5.47 -7.95 24.38
C LEU A 207 6.45 -6.90 24.94
N SER A 208 7.29 -7.26 25.91
CA SER A 208 8.28 -6.35 26.49
C SER A 208 9.29 -5.84 25.44
N GLN A 209 9.70 -6.69 24.49
CA GLN A 209 10.57 -6.29 23.39
C GLN A 209 9.85 -5.34 22.40
N SER A 210 8.60 -5.63 22.04
CA SER A 210 7.79 -4.75 21.20
C SER A 210 7.60 -3.37 21.84
N GLU A 211 7.29 -3.32 23.13
CA GLU A 211 7.17 -2.07 23.88
C GLU A 211 8.48 -1.28 23.89
N ALA A 212 9.60 -1.94 24.18
CA ALA A 212 10.93 -1.32 24.24
C ALA A 212 11.36 -0.74 22.88
N ILE A 213 11.20 -1.51 21.81
CA ILE A 213 11.54 -1.09 20.44
C ILE A 213 10.64 0.06 20.01
N THR A 214 9.34 -0.03 20.24
CA THR A 214 8.38 1.00 19.86
C THR A 214 8.66 2.32 20.57
N ARG A 215 8.89 2.26 21.88
CA ARG A 215 9.24 3.44 22.68
C ARG A 215 10.48 4.16 22.14
N ARG A 216 11.49 3.39 21.71
CA ARG A 216 12.76 3.95 21.21
C ARG A 216 12.66 4.48 19.77
N GLN A 217 12.02 3.74 18.88
CA GLN A 217 12.07 4.04 17.44
C GLN A 217 10.86 4.80 16.94
N ARG A 218 9.69 4.64 17.59
CA ARG A 218 8.43 5.23 17.17
C ARG A 218 7.67 5.83 18.36
N PRO A 219 8.16 6.97 18.92
CA PRO A 219 7.50 7.65 20.04
C PRO A 219 6.04 8.02 19.76
N ASP A 220 5.72 8.29 18.50
CA ASP A 220 4.36 8.58 18.01
C ASP A 220 3.41 7.38 18.20
N LEU A 221 3.86 6.17 17.86
CA LEU A 221 3.09 4.94 18.08
C LEU A 221 3.03 4.58 19.56
N TRP A 222 4.13 4.79 20.28
CA TRP A 222 4.19 4.55 21.72
C TRP A 222 3.15 5.37 22.48
N LYS A 223 3.01 6.66 22.14
CA LYS A 223 1.96 7.52 22.70
C LYS A 223 0.57 6.94 22.44
N LYS A 224 0.25 6.59 21.19
CA LYS A 224 -1.03 5.98 20.83
C LYS A 224 -1.30 4.65 21.56
N TYR A 225 -0.25 3.86 21.81
CA TYR A 225 -0.36 2.62 22.58
C TYR A 225 -0.74 2.88 24.03
N LEU A 226 -0.08 3.85 24.69
CA LEU A 226 -0.40 4.23 26.07
C LEU A 226 -1.81 4.81 26.21
N ASP A 227 -2.23 5.71 25.31
CA ASP A 227 -3.55 6.28 25.32
C ASP A 227 -4.62 5.18 25.27
N LYS A 228 -4.49 4.23 24.33
CA LYS A 228 -5.39 3.08 24.20
C LYS A 228 -5.37 2.14 25.41
N LYS A 229 -4.23 2.03 26.11
CA LYS A 229 -4.10 1.20 27.32
C LYS A 229 -4.83 1.83 28.51
N ASN A 230 -4.76 3.16 28.61
CA ASN A 230 -5.43 3.93 29.66
C ASN A 230 -6.96 4.00 29.48
N GLU A 231 -7.47 4.00 28.24
CA GLU A 231 -8.92 3.97 27.94
C GLU A 231 -9.60 2.64 28.32
N LYS A 232 -8.83 1.59 28.58
CA LYS A 232 -9.34 0.26 28.96
C LYS A 232 -9.37 0.00 30.46
N HIS A 233 -8.86 0.93 31.23
CA HIS A 233 -8.87 0.93 32.70
C HIS A 233 -9.75 2.06 33.23
#